data_b6ff8442a8c6f0356d4de7790b9041ac
#
_entry.id   b6ff8442a8c6f0356d4de7790b9041ac
#
_cell.length_a   1.000
_cell.length_b   1.000
_cell.length_c   1.000
_cell.angle_alpha   90.00
_cell.angle_beta   90.00
_cell.angle_gamma   90.00
#
_symmetry.space_group_name_H-M   'P 1'
#
loop_
_entity.id
_entity.type
_entity.pdbx_description
1 polymer ?
#
loop_
_entity_poly.entity_id
_entity_poly.type
_entity_poly.pdbx_seq_one_letter_code
_entity_poly.pdbx_strand_id
1 'polypeptide(L)'
;RSTQAREEMMALNETINWQPESTGTGRFGKWLENLNDWNLSRSRYWGTPLPIWRTEDGQEEICIGSIAELMVEIEKSIKAGFMTENPFAKHVVGDYSKENYDPSVIDLHRPYVDYIVLCSPSGKPMKRELDLIDVWFDSGAMPYAQNHYPFENQDAPRTADFISEGVDQTRGW
;
A
#
# COMPACT_ATOMS: atom_id res chain seq x y z
N ARG A 1 -2.56 10.06 8.23
CA ARG A 1 -3.87 10.73 8.38
C ARG A 1 -4.07 11.71 7.24
N SER A 2 -5.14 11.55 6.46
CA SER A 2 -5.46 12.44 5.33
C SER A 2 -5.66 13.89 5.77
N THR A 3 -6.21 14.09 6.96
CA THR A 3 -6.48 15.43 7.51
C THR A 3 -5.22 16.28 7.75
N GLN A 4 -4.05 15.66 7.88
CA GLN A 4 -2.79 16.40 8.06
C GLN A 4 -2.34 17.13 6.79
N ALA A 5 -2.73 16.64 5.61
CA ALA A 5 -2.40 17.26 4.32
C ALA A 5 -3.53 18.15 3.75
N ARG A 6 -4.60 18.40 4.52
CA ARG A 6 -5.78 19.13 4.04
C ARG A 6 -5.46 20.50 3.45
N GLU A 7 -4.74 21.32 4.19
CA GLU A 7 -4.41 22.70 3.77
C GLU A 7 -3.54 22.70 2.52
N GLU A 8 -2.57 21.80 2.45
CA GLU A 8 -1.70 21.65 1.29
C GLU A 8 -2.50 21.20 0.06
N MET A 9 -3.38 20.21 0.21
CA MET A 9 -4.25 19.74 -0.87
C MET A 9 -5.21 20.83 -1.36
N MET A 10 -5.75 21.65 -0.46
CA MET A 10 -6.60 22.79 -0.84
C MET A 10 -5.81 23.82 -1.64
N ALA A 11 -4.61 24.18 -1.21
CA ALA A 11 -3.75 25.10 -1.94
C ALA A 11 -3.36 24.56 -3.33
N LEU A 12 -3.03 23.28 -3.43
CA LEU A 12 -2.74 22.63 -4.72
C LEU A 12 -3.96 22.59 -5.64
N ASN A 13 -5.16 22.37 -5.10
CA ASN A 13 -6.40 22.38 -5.87
C ASN A 13 -6.63 23.74 -6.58
N GLU A 14 -6.24 24.85 -5.97
CA GLU A 14 -6.35 26.18 -6.59
C GLU A 14 -5.42 26.37 -7.79
N THR A 15 -4.37 25.57 -7.92
CA THR A 15 -3.44 25.63 -9.05
C THR A 15 -3.91 24.86 -10.28
N ILE A 16 -4.97 24.07 -10.14
CA ILE A 16 -5.50 23.21 -11.22
C ILE A 16 -6.47 24.00 -12.10
N ASN A 17 -6.28 23.91 -13.42
CA ASN A 17 -7.23 24.44 -14.38
C ASN A 17 -8.41 23.48 -14.58
N TRP A 18 -9.40 23.60 -13.72
CA TRP A 18 -10.59 22.74 -13.75
C TRP A 18 -11.53 23.06 -14.92
N GLN A 19 -12.00 22.02 -15.59
CA GLN A 19 -13.02 22.12 -16.64
C GLN A 19 -14.18 21.13 -16.37
N PRO A 20 -15.35 21.58 -15.92
CA PRO A 20 -15.70 22.96 -15.59
C PRO A 20 -15.08 23.45 -14.27
N GLU A 21 -14.80 24.74 -14.15
CA GLU A 21 -14.24 25.38 -12.97
C GLU A 21 -15.03 25.08 -11.67
N SER A 22 -16.35 25.01 -11.79
CA SER A 22 -17.24 24.69 -10.68
C SER A 22 -16.98 23.31 -10.03
N THR A 23 -16.32 22.41 -10.71
CA THR A 23 -15.90 21.12 -10.13
C THR A 23 -14.81 21.33 -9.09
N GLY A 24 -13.81 22.15 -9.38
CA GLY A 24 -12.70 22.44 -8.48
C GLY A 24 -13.11 23.30 -7.27
N THR A 25 -13.80 24.42 -7.54
CA THR A 25 -14.23 25.36 -6.48
C THR A 25 -15.43 24.86 -5.68
N GLY A 26 -16.31 24.09 -6.31
CA GLY A 26 -17.53 23.56 -5.71
C GLY A 26 -17.34 22.16 -5.13
N ARG A 27 -17.49 21.15 -6.00
CA ARG A 27 -17.58 19.74 -5.56
C ARG A 27 -16.30 19.24 -4.88
N PHE A 28 -15.16 19.38 -5.54
CA PHE A 28 -13.89 18.88 -5.02
C PHE A 28 -13.34 19.75 -3.90
N GLY A 29 -13.37 21.08 -4.05
CA GLY A 29 -12.93 22.01 -3.01
C GLY A 29 -13.69 21.81 -1.70
N LYS A 30 -15.04 21.71 -1.77
CA LYS A 30 -15.86 21.43 -0.58
C LYS A 30 -15.60 20.07 0.03
N TRP A 31 -15.27 19.07 -0.78
CA TRP A 31 -14.86 17.77 -0.25
C TRP A 31 -13.54 17.87 0.51
N LEU A 32 -12.55 18.61 0.00
CA LEU A 32 -11.27 18.87 0.68
C LEU A 32 -11.46 19.65 1.99
N GLU A 33 -12.30 20.70 1.99
CA GLU A 33 -12.65 21.46 3.21
C GLU A 33 -13.16 20.56 4.35
N ASN A 34 -13.97 19.55 3.99
CA ASN A 34 -14.60 18.61 4.91
C ASN A 34 -13.86 17.26 4.98
N LEU A 35 -12.60 17.22 4.58
CA LEU A 35 -11.81 15.99 4.54
C LEU A 35 -11.72 15.33 5.93
N ASN A 36 -12.02 14.05 5.96
CA ASN A 36 -11.85 13.19 7.12
C ASN A 36 -10.70 12.20 6.90
N ASP A 37 -10.20 11.62 7.98
CA ASP A 37 -9.22 10.56 7.90
C ASP A 37 -9.84 9.32 7.22
N TRP A 38 -9.11 8.75 6.30
CA TRP A 38 -9.52 7.58 5.56
C TRP A 38 -9.13 6.32 6.33
N ASN A 39 -10.12 5.51 6.70
CA ASN A 39 -9.86 4.17 7.21
C ASN A 39 -9.55 3.24 6.03
N LEU A 40 -8.30 2.78 5.96
CA LEU A 40 -7.81 1.94 4.87
C LEU A 40 -8.14 0.45 5.05
N SER A 41 -8.42 -0.03 6.26
CA SER A 41 -8.68 -1.45 6.47
C SER A 41 -10.05 -1.89 5.97
N ARG A 42 -10.11 -3.08 5.37
CA ARG A 42 -11.35 -3.74 4.90
C ARG A 42 -11.37 -5.19 5.33
N SER A 43 -12.43 -5.56 6.04
CA SER A 43 -12.67 -6.93 6.48
C SER A 43 -13.27 -7.76 5.35
N ARG A 44 -12.42 -8.12 4.38
CA ARG A 44 -12.76 -8.90 3.18
C ARG A 44 -11.74 -10.01 2.98
N TYR A 45 -12.06 -10.98 2.13
CA TYR A 45 -11.15 -12.10 1.85
C TYR A 45 -10.19 -11.79 0.70
N TRP A 46 -10.68 -11.25 -0.42
CA TRP A 46 -9.87 -11.01 -1.62
C TRP A 46 -9.56 -9.53 -1.82
N GLY A 47 -8.32 -9.23 -2.13
CA GLY A 47 -7.76 -7.92 -2.38
C GLY A 47 -6.32 -7.83 -1.88
N THR A 48 -5.77 -6.61 -1.82
CA THR A 48 -4.40 -6.35 -1.37
C THR A 48 -4.31 -6.49 0.16
N PRO A 49 -3.56 -7.46 0.70
CA PRO A 49 -3.42 -7.64 2.14
C PRO A 49 -2.71 -6.47 2.81
N LEU A 50 -3.14 -6.10 4.02
CA LEU A 50 -2.40 -5.18 4.86
C LEU A 50 -1.04 -5.80 5.23
N PRO A 51 0.09 -5.13 4.97
CA PRO A 51 1.43 -5.66 5.25
C PRO A 51 1.84 -5.44 6.71
N ILE A 52 0.95 -5.76 7.64
CA ILE A 52 1.15 -5.54 9.08
C ILE A 52 1.15 -6.88 9.81
N TRP A 53 2.23 -7.16 10.54
CA TRP A 53 2.34 -8.30 11.45
C TRP A 53 2.35 -7.80 12.88
N ARG A 54 1.68 -8.55 13.76
CA ARG A 54 1.50 -8.16 15.16
C ARG A 54 1.62 -9.37 16.09
N THR A 55 2.18 -9.15 17.27
CA THR A 55 2.13 -10.15 18.36
C THR A 55 0.71 -10.35 18.86
N GLU A 56 0.42 -11.51 19.45
CA GLU A 56 -0.92 -11.83 19.95
C GLU A 56 -1.42 -10.85 21.04
N ASP A 57 -0.49 -10.35 21.85
CA ASP A 57 -0.77 -9.33 22.88
C ASP A 57 -0.88 -7.90 22.31
N GLY A 58 -0.64 -7.72 21.00
CA GLY A 58 -0.71 -6.43 20.32
C GLY A 58 0.34 -5.40 20.75
N GLN A 59 1.38 -5.80 21.49
CA GLN A 59 2.39 -4.89 22.00
C GLN A 59 3.50 -4.57 21.00
N GLU A 60 3.74 -5.48 20.07
CA GLU A 60 4.75 -5.30 19.02
C GLU A 60 4.12 -5.51 17.66
N GLU A 61 4.45 -4.63 16.74
CA GLU A 61 3.97 -4.69 15.35
C GLU A 61 5.07 -4.23 14.39
N ILE A 62 4.99 -4.74 13.16
CA ILE A 62 5.82 -4.30 12.04
C ILE A 62 4.96 -4.10 10.81
N CYS A 63 5.19 -3.00 10.10
CA CYS A 63 4.62 -2.76 8.77
C CYS A 63 5.71 -2.98 7.73
N ILE A 64 5.55 -3.98 6.89
CA ILE A 64 6.51 -4.35 5.85
C ILE A 64 6.35 -3.42 4.65
N GLY A 65 7.42 -2.72 4.28
CA GLY A 65 7.43 -1.73 3.21
C GLY A 65 7.87 -2.27 1.83
N SER A 66 8.42 -3.49 1.78
CA SER A 66 8.88 -4.08 0.50
C SER A 66 9.00 -5.60 0.58
N ILE A 67 9.02 -6.25 -0.60
CA ILE A 67 9.31 -7.70 -0.69
C ILE A 67 10.70 -8.00 -0.12
N ALA A 68 11.69 -7.14 -0.39
CA ALA A 68 13.03 -7.31 0.14
C ALA A 68 13.05 -7.35 1.67
N GLU A 69 12.34 -6.45 2.32
CA GLU A 69 12.18 -6.43 3.78
C GLU A 69 11.46 -7.69 4.26
N LEU A 70 10.36 -8.09 3.61
CA LEU A 70 9.63 -9.31 3.95
C LEU A 70 10.54 -10.54 3.92
N MET A 71 11.37 -10.69 2.89
CA MET A 71 12.33 -11.79 2.77
C MET A 71 13.33 -11.82 3.94
N VAL A 72 13.85 -10.67 4.33
CA VAL A 72 14.76 -10.55 5.48
C VAL A 72 14.07 -10.98 6.79
N GLU A 73 12.82 -10.53 6.99
CA GLU A 73 12.06 -10.87 8.20
C GLU A 73 11.66 -12.36 8.23
N ILE A 74 11.36 -12.97 7.07
CA ILE A 74 11.13 -14.42 6.96
C ILE A 74 12.38 -15.20 7.37
N GLU A 75 13.57 -14.79 6.92
CA GLU A 75 14.82 -15.46 7.30
C GLU A 75 15.11 -15.35 8.81
N LYS A 76 14.79 -14.22 9.44
CA LYS A 76 14.86 -14.08 10.89
C LYS A 76 13.90 -15.04 11.60
N SER A 77 12.69 -15.17 11.05
CA SER A 77 11.67 -16.07 11.58
C SER A 77 12.05 -17.54 11.49
N ILE A 78 12.69 -17.94 10.39
CA ILE A 78 13.24 -19.30 10.23
C ILE A 78 14.32 -19.57 11.27
N LYS A 79 15.24 -18.63 11.47
CA LYS A 79 16.29 -18.73 12.51
C LYS A 79 15.73 -18.81 13.93
N ALA A 80 14.60 -18.15 14.17
CA ALA A 80 13.88 -18.19 15.44
C ALA A 80 13.03 -19.46 15.61
N GLY A 81 12.86 -20.28 14.57
CA GLY A 81 12.10 -21.52 14.58
C GLY A 81 10.58 -21.35 14.43
N PHE A 82 10.10 -20.18 14.01
CA PHE A 82 8.68 -19.95 13.76
C PHE A 82 8.24 -20.35 12.35
N MET A 83 9.17 -20.43 11.41
CA MET A 83 8.98 -20.94 10.06
C MET A 83 10.06 -21.99 9.75
N THR A 84 9.71 -22.97 8.90
CA THR A 84 10.63 -24.03 8.47
C THR A 84 11.34 -23.70 7.17
N GLU A 85 10.70 -22.95 6.31
CA GLU A 85 11.20 -22.56 5.00
C GLU A 85 10.63 -21.20 4.55
N ASN A 86 11.28 -20.59 3.58
CA ASN A 86 10.79 -19.38 2.95
C ASN A 86 9.87 -19.76 1.77
N PRO A 87 8.56 -19.44 1.80
CA PRO A 87 7.64 -19.80 0.73
C PRO A 87 7.97 -19.10 -0.60
N PHE A 88 8.74 -18.00 -0.54
CA PHE A 88 9.14 -17.19 -1.69
C PHE A 88 10.62 -17.34 -2.04
N ALA A 89 11.26 -18.47 -1.68
CA ALA A 89 12.68 -18.69 -1.89
C ALA A 89 13.14 -18.60 -3.36
N LYS A 90 12.22 -18.71 -4.32
CA LYS A 90 12.49 -18.57 -5.75
C LYS A 90 12.54 -17.12 -6.21
N HIS A 91 11.94 -16.21 -5.46
CA HIS A 91 11.92 -14.80 -5.82
C HIS A 91 13.30 -14.15 -5.64
N VAL A 92 13.75 -13.43 -6.66
CA VAL A 92 15.02 -12.72 -6.67
C VAL A 92 14.79 -11.24 -6.39
N VAL A 93 15.26 -10.77 -5.23
CA VAL A 93 15.14 -9.36 -4.85
C VAL A 93 15.92 -8.47 -5.83
N GLY A 94 15.26 -7.44 -6.37
CA GLY A 94 15.85 -6.52 -7.34
C GLY A 94 15.70 -6.96 -8.81
N ASP A 95 15.15 -8.14 -9.06
CA ASP A 95 14.73 -8.53 -10.40
C ASP A 95 13.24 -8.20 -10.58
N TYR A 96 12.96 -7.21 -11.42
CA TYR A 96 11.60 -6.72 -11.71
C TYR A 96 11.00 -7.31 -12.99
N SER A 97 11.56 -8.39 -13.49
CA SER A 97 11.04 -9.13 -14.64
C SER A 97 9.66 -9.74 -14.33
N LYS A 98 8.84 -9.90 -15.37
CA LYS A 98 7.52 -10.52 -15.24
C LYS A 98 7.60 -11.96 -14.72
N GLU A 99 8.64 -12.69 -15.10
CA GLU A 99 8.87 -14.07 -14.68
C GLU A 99 9.12 -14.19 -13.19
N ASN A 100 9.80 -13.21 -12.59
CA ASN A 100 10.07 -13.16 -11.16
C ASN A 100 8.82 -12.81 -10.32
N TYR A 101 7.80 -12.21 -10.96
CA TYR A 101 6.51 -11.87 -10.35
C TYR A 101 5.38 -12.81 -10.80
N ASP A 102 5.70 -13.95 -11.39
CA ASP A 102 4.71 -14.99 -11.66
C ASP A 102 4.14 -15.54 -10.35
N PRO A 103 2.82 -15.80 -10.25
CA PRO A 103 2.19 -16.33 -9.03
C PRO A 103 2.79 -17.65 -8.52
N SER A 104 3.47 -18.42 -9.38
CA SER A 104 4.20 -19.63 -8.96
C SER A 104 5.56 -19.34 -8.28
N VAL A 105 6.03 -18.10 -8.36
CA VAL A 105 7.27 -17.62 -7.73
C VAL A 105 6.95 -16.83 -6.47
N ILE A 106 6.00 -15.89 -6.54
CA ILE A 106 5.53 -15.10 -5.39
C ILE A 106 4.06 -14.77 -5.55
N ASP A 107 3.28 -15.05 -4.53
CA ASP A 107 1.88 -14.63 -4.42
C ASP A 107 1.62 -14.07 -3.02
N LEU A 108 1.37 -12.77 -2.96
CA LEU A 108 1.12 -12.04 -1.72
C LEU A 108 -0.37 -11.95 -1.36
N HIS A 109 -1.25 -12.59 -2.13
CA HIS A 109 -2.66 -12.66 -1.79
C HIS A 109 -2.93 -13.65 -0.64
N ARG A 110 -4.10 -13.52 -0.04
CA ARG A 110 -4.63 -14.55 0.84
C ARG A 110 -4.98 -15.81 0.04
N PRO A 111 -4.74 -17.03 0.58
CA PRO A 111 -4.26 -17.30 1.95
C PRO A 111 -2.73 -17.35 2.09
N TYR A 112 -1.97 -17.23 1.01
CA TYR A 112 -0.53 -17.51 0.99
C TYR A 112 0.27 -16.66 1.97
N VAL A 113 0.04 -15.35 1.98
CA VAL A 113 0.72 -14.41 2.88
C VAL A 113 0.32 -14.60 4.35
N ASP A 114 -0.87 -15.18 4.62
CA ASP A 114 -1.36 -15.41 5.99
C ASP A 114 -0.61 -16.52 6.74
N TYR A 115 0.10 -17.40 6.01
CA TYR A 115 0.94 -18.45 6.62
C TYR A 115 2.30 -17.94 7.10
N ILE A 116 2.66 -16.70 6.74
CA ILE A 116 3.92 -16.11 7.16
C ILE A 116 3.81 -15.67 8.61
N VAL A 117 4.65 -16.23 9.46
CA VAL A 117 4.83 -15.83 10.84
C VAL A 117 6.18 -15.12 10.95
N LEU A 118 6.21 -13.88 11.43
CA LEU A 118 7.45 -13.14 11.63
C LEU A 118 7.89 -13.19 13.09
N CYS A 119 9.17 -12.84 13.33
CA CYS A 119 9.75 -12.79 14.67
C CYS A 119 9.81 -11.35 15.16
N SER A 120 9.20 -11.05 16.28
CA SER A 120 9.27 -9.72 16.90
C SER A 120 10.67 -9.43 17.49
N PRO A 121 10.99 -8.17 17.78
CA PRO A 121 12.22 -7.79 18.47
C PRO A 121 12.41 -8.50 19.82
N SER A 122 11.33 -8.79 20.54
CA SER A 122 11.38 -9.54 21.81
C SER A 122 11.43 -11.07 21.62
N GLY A 123 11.46 -11.57 20.39
CA GLY A 123 11.49 -13.01 20.08
C GLY A 123 10.13 -13.70 20.15
N LYS A 124 9.03 -12.97 20.04
CA LYS A 124 7.68 -13.52 19.99
C LYS A 124 7.21 -13.72 18.53
N PRO A 125 6.31 -14.69 18.27
CA PRO A 125 5.71 -14.83 16.94
C PRO A 125 4.75 -13.69 16.66
N MET A 126 4.82 -13.14 15.45
CA MET A 126 3.88 -12.16 14.92
C MET A 126 3.09 -12.75 13.75
N LYS A 127 1.78 -12.59 13.76
CA LYS A 127 0.87 -12.98 12.67
C LYS A 127 0.41 -11.76 11.91
N ARG A 128 0.14 -11.94 10.63
CA ARG A 128 -0.38 -10.86 9.77
C ARG A 128 -1.79 -10.44 10.23
N GLU A 129 -2.05 -9.15 10.18
CA GLU A 129 -3.40 -8.59 10.33
C GLU A 129 -4.26 -9.03 9.14
N LEU A 130 -5.42 -9.69 9.42
CA LEU A 130 -6.21 -10.37 8.39
C LEU A 130 -6.95 -9.43 7.44
N ASP A 131 -7.12 -8.17 7.82
CA ASP A 131 -7.76 -7.17 6.96
C ASP A 131 -6.96 -6.91 5.68
N LEU A 132 -7.68 -6.39 4.69
CA LEU A 132 -7.13 -5.93 3.41
C LEU A 132 -7.08 -4.42 3.39
N ILE A 133 -6.32 -3.86 2.46
CA ILE A 133 -6.36 -2.44 2.16
C ILE A 133 -7.57 -2.13 1.27
N ASP A 134 -8.12 -0.94 1.40
CA ASP A 134 -9.20 -0.46 0.53
C ASP A 134 -8.72 -0.45 -0.93
N VAL A 135 -9.51 -1.04 -1.83
CA VAL A 135 -9.19 -1.10 -3.27
C VAL A 135 -8.97 0.30 -3.89
N TRP A 136 -9.56 1.32 -3.32
CA TRP A 136 -9.32 2.70 -3.76
C TRP A 136 -7.93 3.23 -3.46
N PHE A 137 -7.20 2.56 -2.57
CA PHE A 137 -5.78 2.83 -2.36
C PHE A 137 -4.96 2.47 -3.60
N ASP A 138 -5.28 1.36 -4.27
CA ASP A 138 -4.59 0.94 -5.50
C ASP A 138 -4.80 1.99 -6.60
N SER A 139 -6.04 2.47 -6.75
CA SER A 139 -6.37 3.56 -7.68
C SER A 139 -5.59 4.85 -7.34
N GLY A 140 -5.58 5.25 -6.07
CA GLY A 140 -4.87 6.44 -5.61
C GLY A 140 -3.34 6.34 -5.68
N ALA A 141 -2.80 5.13 -5.69
CA ALA A 141 -1.37 4.88 -5.79
C ALA A 141 -0.83 4.96 -7.24
N MET A 142 -1.70 5.01 -8.25
CA MET A 142 -1.32 4.93 -9.67
C MET A 142 -0.20 5.91 -10.06
N PRO A 143 -0.15 7.18 -9.63
CA PRO A 143 0.91 8.11 -10.01
C PRO A 143 2.32 7.64 -9.61
N TYR A 144 2.41 6.82 -8.58
CA TYR A 144 3.66 6.22 -8.08
C TYR A 144 3.85 4.83 -8.66
N ALA A 145 2.81 4.00 -8.64
CA ALA A 145 2.87 2.61 -9.03
C ALA A 145 3.21 2.41 -10.50
N GLN A 146 2.72 3.27 -11.40
CA GLN A 146 3.05 3.20 -12.82
C GLN A 146 4.55 3.32 -13.14
N ASN A 147 5.31 3.99 -12.26
CA ASN A 147 6.75 4.17 -12.37
C ASN A 147 7.52 3.18 -11.51
N HIS A 148 6.86 2.28 -10.80
CA HIS A 148 7.43 1.40 -9.79
C HIS A 148 8.25 2.16 -8.73
N TYR A 149 7.83 3.38 -8.40
CA TYR A 149 8.47 4.20 -7.37
C TYR A 149 8.20 3.61 -5.97
N PRO A 150 9.16 3.60 -5.03
CA PRO A 150 10.49 4.20 -5.10
C PRO A 150 11.60 3.25 -5.59
N PHE A 151 11.28 2.06 -6.07
CA PHE A 151 12.26 1.01 -6.40
C PHE A 151 12.95 1.26 -7.75
N GLU A 152 12.21 1.81 -8.71
CA GLU A 152 12.68 2.18 -10.04
C GLU A 152 12.23 3.61 -10.37
N ASN A 153 12.76 4.18 -11.47
CA ASN A 153 12.30 5.42 -12.09
C ASN A 153 12.09 6.58 -11.07
N GLN A 154 13.00 6.73 -10.12
CA GLN A 154 12.87 7.71 -9.02
C GLN A 154 12.71 9.16 -9.50
N ASP A 155 13.27 9.50 -10.66
CA ASP A 155 13.22 10.83 -11.27
C ASP A 155 12.03 11.02 -12.23
N ALA A 156 11.22 9.97 -12.46
CA ALA A 156 10.06 10.07 -13.33
C ALA A 156 9.00 11.02 -12.74
N PRO A 157 8.33 11.83 -13.59
CA PRO A 157 7.26 12.70 -13.12
C PRO A 157 6.10 11.88 -12.56
N ARG A 158 5.58 12.31 -11.41
CA ARG A 158 4.43 11.70 -10.73
C ARG A 158 3.16 12.52 -10.84
N THR A 159 3.27 13.71 -11.41
CA THR A 159 2.15 14.60 -11.68
C THR A 159 1.75 14.50 -13.15
N ALA A 160 0.45 14.49 -13.42
CA ALA A 160 -0.07 14.51 -14.77
C ALA A 160 -0.30 15.96 -15.25
N ASP A 161 -0.01 16.23 -16.51
CA ASP A 161 -0.29 17.52 -17.16
C ASP A 161 -1.77 17.64 -17.54
N PHE A 162 -2.44 16.52 -17.75
CA PHE A 162 -3.85 16.46 -18.14
C PHE A 162 -4.53 15.22 -17.52
N ILE A 163 -5.68 15.43 -16.89
CA ILE A 163 -6.51 14.36 -16.33
C ILE A 163 -7.93 14.52 -16.88
N SER A 164 -8.49 13.45 -17.45
CA SER A 164 -9.88 13.38 -17.88
C SER A 164 -10.58 12.20 -17.22
N GLU A 165 -11.45 12.51 -16.26
CA GLU A 165 -12.12 11.51 -15.43
C GLU A 165 -13.60 11.83 -15.23
N GLY A 166 -14.37 10.83 -14.79
CA GLY A 166 -15.75 11.03 -14.36
C GLY A 166 -15.82 11.89 -13.09
N VAL A 167 -16.91 12.63 -12.94
CA VAL A 167 -17.11 13.55 -11.80
C VAL A 167 -17.12 12.85 -10.44
N ASP A 168 -17.39 11.55 -10.39
CA ASP A 168 -17.31 10.71 -9.19
C ASP A 168 -15.90 10.61 -8.62
N GLN A 169 -14.85 10.74 -9.46
CA GLN A 169 -13.45 10.76 -9.03
C GLN A 169 -13.10 11.99 -8.18
N THR A 170 -13.91 13.03 -8.21
CA THR A 170 -13.74 14.23 -7.35
C THR A 170 -14.12 13.99 -5.89
N ARG A 171 -14.28 12.74 -5.48
CA ARG A 171 -14.43 12.34 -4.05
C ARG A 171 -13.12 11.79 -3.47
N GLY A 172 -12.01 12.14 -4.07
CA GLY A 172 -10.68 11.93 -3.50
C GLY A 172 -9.92 10.68 -3.95
N TRP A 173 -10.53 9.87 -4.80
CA TRP A 173 -9.84 8.68 -5.30
C TRP A 173 -8.83 9.00 -6.40
#